data_9574fa3db88d76191cb3eff8a0d87950
#
_entry.id   9574fa3db88d76191cb3eff8a0d87950
#
_cell.length_a   1.000
_cell.length_b   1.000
_cell.length_c   1.000
_cell.angle_alpha   90.00
_cell.angle_beta   90.00
_cell.angle_gamma   90.00
#
_symmetry.space_group_name_H-M   'P 1'
#
loop_
_entity.id
_entity.type
_entity.pdbx_description
1 polymer ?
#
loop_
_entity_poly.entity_id
_entity_poly.type
_entity_poly.pdbx_seq_one_letter_code
_entity_poly.pdbx_strand_id
1 'polypeptide(L)'
;MRLESGTIVVEILCPHCEEEIELDDDAVGEFICPHCDGNFEWGEPEEADLELQGFDRDYSGLPDLIYSFGMLAFTLVMAIVTVVGLSSNSWYNIDTAYVDGPAEYKGEFVFGLSEVEITYTLISPAGTSIDGETYNYEDEENKILQELEEIDEYGLCDDVTEEELQQCQNNLAEWKRETTVNLEEWGDWNSSGSLMNFFLVICLIFSIIILLSKISILLDDNTNMELPANMIAILNKADNIATFVTGILLLIGCVIFTVMSPGEFYMARVFAGDGDLSSGMGMIWWTTLLLSIGYFSASIRGLVSDFN
;
A
#
# COMPACT_ATOMS: atom_id res chain seq x y z
N MET A 1 -5.28 66.22 -48.42
CA MET A 1 -6.49 65.40 -48.18
C MET A 1 -6.70 65.32 -46.71
N ARG A 2 -7.67 66.05 -46.15
CA ARG A 2 -8.12 65.94 -44.78
C ARG A 2 -9.09 64.76 -44.70
N LEU A 3 -8.76 63.76 -44.04
CA LEU A 3 -9.72 62.71 -43.64
C LEU A 3 -10.55 63.30 -42.47
N GLU A 4 -11.82 63.61 -42.75
CA GLU A 4 -12.80 63.91 -41.72
C GLU A 4 -13.04 62.57 -40.99
N SER A 5 -12.62 62.50 -39.73
CA SER A 5 -13.00 61.41 -38.81
C SER A 5 -14.49 61.62 -38.47
N GLY A 6 -15.35 60.87 -39.10
CA GLY A 6 -16.76 60.78 -38.65
C GLY A 6 -16.78 60.15 -37.26
N THR A 7 -17.15 60.94 -36.25
CA THR A 7 -17.53 60.46 -34.96
C THR A 7 -18.78 59.59 -35.13
N ILE A 8 -18.72 58.33 -34.68
CA ILE A 8 -19.86 57.45 -34.64
C ILE A 8 -20.64 57.87 -33.37
N VAL A 9 -21.92 58.21 -33.53
CA VAL A 9 -22.80 58.62 -32.42
C VAL A 9 -23.78 57.48 -32.17
N VAL A 10 -23.97 57.13 -30.90
CA VAL A 10 -24.93 56.11 -30.45
C VAL A 10 -26.15 56.83 -29.81
N GLU A 11 -27.34 56.47 -30.28
CA GLU A 11 -28.58 56.92 -29.69
C GLU A 11 -29.00 56.02 -28.53
N ILE A 12 -29.14 56.57 -27.35
CA ILE A 12 -29.61 55.87 -26.14
C ILE A 12 -30.88 56.51 -25.55
N LEU A 13 -31.68 55.76 -24.80
CA LEU A 13 -32.82 56.25 -24.05
C LEU A 13 -32.40 56.63 -22.64
N CYS A 14 -32.76 57.84 -22.21
CA CYS A 14 -32.54 58.29 -20.84
C CYS A 14 -33.30 57.38 -19.84
N PRO A 15 -32.67 56.83 -18.81
CA PRO A 15 -33.35 55.95 -17.83
C PRO A 15 -34.39 56.69 -16.95
N HIS A 16 -34.40 58.03 -16.96
CA HIS A 16 -35.31 58.83 -16.12
C HIS A 16 -36.50 59.40 -16.89
N CYS A 17 -36.35 59.80 -18.17
CA CYS A 17 -37.43 60.43 -18.93
C CYS A 17 -37.78 59.72 -20.24
N GLU A 18 -37.05 58.64 -20.59
CA GLU A 18 -37.22 57.85 -21.80
C GLU A 18 -37.07 58.67 -23.14
N GLU A 19 -36.49 59.88 -23.07
CA GLU A 19 -36.13 60.66 -24.28
C GLU A 19 -34.80 60.19 -24.85
N GLU A 20 -34.65 60.31 -26.18
CA GLU A 20 -33.44 59.93 -26.91
C GLU A 20 -32.32 60.93 -26.65
N ILE A 21 -31.10 60.40 -26.38
CA ILE A 21 -29.87 61.20 -26.18
C ILE A 21 -28.80 60.65 -27.12
N GLU A 22 -28.12 61.54 -27.81
CA GLU A 22 -26.97 61.20 -28.63
C GLU A 22 -25.68 61.30 -27.82
N LEU A 23 -24.90 60.19 -27.74
CA LEU A 23 -23.58 60.14 -27.14
C LEU A 23 -22.56 59.66 -28.13
N ASP A 24 -21.31 60.02 -27.94
CA ASP A 24 -20.18 59.46 -28.73
C ASP A 24 -20.07 57.97 -28.40
N ASP A 25 -19.72 57.13 -29.36
CA ASP A 25 -19.63 55.66 -29.24
C ASP A 25 -18.65 55.22 -28.15
N ASP A 26 -17.65 56.04 -27.87
CA ASP A 26 -16.61 55.83 -26.89
C ASP A 26 -16.87 56.56 -25.54
N ALA A 27 -18.08 57.16 -25.37
CA ALA A 27 -18.42 57.92 -24.20
C ALA A 27 -18.65 56.98 -23.00
N VAL A 28 -17.89 57.15 -21.89
CA VAL A 28 -17.97 56.38 -20.66
C VAL A 28 -17.96 57.32 -19.46
N GLY A 29 -18.85 57.09 -18.49
CA GLY A 29 -18.88 57.84 -17.24
C GLY A 29 -20.28 58.37 -16.86
N GLU A 30 -20.29 59.37 -15.93
CA GLU A 30 -21.51 60.04 -15.49
C GLU A 30 -21.91 61.15 -16.47
N PHE A 31 -23.17 61.12 -16.90
CA PHE A 31 -23.76 62.07 -17.81
C PHE A 31 -25.02 62.71 -17.19
N ILE A 32 -25.33 63.95 -17.60
CA ILE A 32 -26.53 64.64 -17.21
C ILE A 32 -27.45 64.66 -18.44
N CYS A 33 -28.68 64.18 -18.27
CA CYS A 33 -29.68 64.22 -19.33
C CYS A 33 -30.04 65.67 -19.69
N PRO A 34 -29.96 66.11 -20.94
CA PRO A 34 -30.32 67.45 -21.35
C PRO A 34 -31.83 67.74 -21.29
N HIS A 35 -32.68 66.69 -21.16
CA HIS A 35 -34.15 66.81 -21.15
C HIS A 35 -34.76 66.84 -19.77
N CYS A 36 -34.14 66.16 -18.75
CA CYS A 36 -34.71 66.10 -17.42
C CYS A 36 -33.72 66.40 -16.27
N ASP A 37 -32.48 66.78 -16.59
CA ASP A 37 -31.38 67.07 -15.64
C ASP A 37 -31.06 65.88 -14.72
N GLY A 38 -31.52 64.65 -15.05
CA GLY A 38 -31.20 63.42 -14.30
C GLY A 38 -29.80 62.94 -14.61
N ASN A 39 -29.05 62.56 -13.57
CA ASN A 39 -27.72 61.94 -13.71
C ASN A 39 -27.85 60.46 -14.02
N PHE A 40 -27.09 59.95 -14.98
CA PHE A 40 -27.02 58.52 -15.28
C PHE A 40 -25.58 58.16 -15.70
N GLU A 41 -25.20 56.91 -15.49
CA GLU A 41 -23.92 56.35 -15.95
C GLU A 41 -24.13 55.63 -17.30
N TRP A 42 -23.20 55.85 -18.23
CA TRP A 42 -23.21 55.18 -19.50
C TRP A 42 -21.81 54.62 -19.83
N GLY A 43 -21.80 53.39 -20.42
CA GLY A 43 -20.57 52.64 -20.76
C GLY A 43 -19.95 52.01 -19.52
N GLU A 44 -19.48 50.79 -19.63
CA GLU A 44 -18.58 50.25 -18.63
C GLU A 44 -17.22 50.90 -18.87
N PRO A 45 -16.52 51.43 -17.83
CA PRO A 45 -15.11 51.76 -18.00
C PRO A 45 -14.43 50.50 -18.51
N GLU A 46 -13.83 50.54 -19.69
CA GLU A 46 -12.84 49.53 -20.04
C GLU A 46 -11.83 49.57 -18.89
N GLU A 47 -12.01 48.67 -17.92
CA GLU A 47 -10.93 48.37 -17.00
C GLU A 47 -9.75 48.08 -17.90
N ALA A 48 -8.79 49.01 -17.88
CA ALA A 48 -7.55 48.81 -18.57
C ALA A 48 -7.07 47.44 -18.18
N ASP A 49 -7.33 46.43 -19.01
CA ASP A 49 -6.68 45.15 -18.98
C ASP A 49 -5.18 45.47 -19.06
N LEU A 50 -4.63 45.88 -17.92
CA LEU A 50 -3.23 45.61 -17.63
C LEU A 50 -3.19 44.09 -17.71
N GLU A 51 -3.02 43.59 -18.93
CA GLU A 51 -2.52 42.27 -19.19
C GLU A 51 -1.29 42.03 -18.31
N LEU A 52 -1.53 41.68 -17.03
CA LEU A 52 -0.74 40.75 -16.33
C LEU A 52 -0.99 39.40 -17.02
N GLN A 53 -0.67 39.32 -18.33
CA GLN A 53 -0.40 38.05 -18.98
C GLN A 53 0.70 37.38 -18.21
N GLY A 54 0.32 36.61 -17.19
CA GLY A 54 1.32 35.82 -16.58
C GLY A 54 0.99 35.16 -15.26
N PHE A 55 -0.21 35.23 -14.70
CA PHE A 55 -0.44 34.44 -13.44
C PHE A 55 -1.91 34.07 -13.12
N ASP A 56 -2.82 34.09 -14.06
CA ASP A 56 -4.03 33.26 -13.89
C ASP A 56 -3.70 31.82 -14.31
N ARG A 57 -2.89 31.15 -13.48
CA ARG A 57 -3.00 29.70 -13.38
C ARG A 57 -4.37 29.44 -12.78
N ASP A 58 -5.27 28.98 -13.62
CA ASP A 58 -6.51 28.39 -13.18
C ASP A 58 -6.19 27.28 -12.19
N TYR A 59 -6.27 27.59 -10.89
CA TYR A 59 -6.00 26.65 -9.80
C TYR A 59 -7.16 25.66 -9.60
N SER A 60 -8.20 25.70 -10.43
CA SER A 60 -9.35 24.78 -10.34
C SER A 60 -8.92 23.31 -10.54
N GLY A 61 -7.93 23.06 -11.38
CA GLY A 61 -7.35 21.72 -11.60
C GLY A 61 -6.22 21.31 -10.64
N LEU A 62 -5.74 22.21 -9.79
CA LEU A 62 -4.61 21.91 -8.89
C LEU A 62 -4.91 20.78 -7.90
N PRO A 63 -6.10 20.68 -7.28
CA PRO A 63 -6.45 19.57 -6.41
C PRO A 63 -6.43 18.22 -7.11
N ASP A 64 -6.90 18.17 -8.34
CA ASP A 64 -6.94 16.94 -9.14
C ASP A 64 -5.55 16.51 -9.59
N LEU A 65 -4.70 17.46 -9.95
CA LEU A 65 -3.30 17.21 -10.30
C LEU A 65 -2.53 16.66 -9.08
N ILE A 66 -2.67 17.29 -7.89
CA ILE A 66 -2.04 16.83 -6.65
C ILE A 66 -2.54 15.43 -6.29
N TYR A 67 -3.84 15.16 -6.44
CA TYR A 67 -4.42 13.85 -6.19
C TYR A 67 -3.84 12.80 -7.14
N SER A 68 -3.75 13.08 -8.44
CA SER A 68 -3.22 12.17 -9.45
C SER A 68 -1.76 11.82 -9.19
N PHE A 69 -0.90 12.82 -8.92
CA PHE A 69 0.49 12.58 -8.54
C PHE A 69 0.63 11.86 -7.20
N GLY A 70 -0.22 12.19 -6.23
CA GLY A 70 -0.28 11.52 -4.94
C GLY A 70 -0.61 10.03 -5.09
N MET A 71 -1.60 9.70 -5.90
CA MET A 71 -1.98 8.31 -6.18
C MET A 71 -0.91 7.56 -6.98
N LEU A 72 -0.22 8.22 -7.92
CA LEU A 72 0.92 7.62 -8.63
C LEU A 72 2.06 7.28 -7.66
N ALA A 73 2.46 8.22 -6.81
CA ALA A 73 3.49 8.01 -5.80
C ALA A 73 3.08 6.90 -4.81
N PHE A 74 1.82 6.89 -4.38
CA PHE A 74 1.30 5.88 -3.48
C PHE A 74 1.31 4.47 -4.11
N THR A 75 0.94 4.36 -5.39
CA THR A 75 1.02 3.09 -6.14
C THR A 75 2.46 2.62 -6.30
N LEU A 76 3.40 3.54 -6.53
CA LEU A 76 4.82 3.21 -6.58
C LEU A 76 5.33 2.66 -5.23
N VAL A 77 4.96 3.30 -4.13
CA VAL A 77 5.29 2.84 -2.78
C VAL A 77 4.69 1.45 -2.53
N MET A 78 3.44 1.22 -2.94
CA MET A 78 2.80 -0.10 -2.85
C MET A 78 3.58 -1.17 -3.62
N ALA A 79 3.98 -0.90 -4.86
CA ALA A 79 4.77 -1.83 -5.66
C ALA A 79 6.11 -2.15 -4.99
N ILE A 80 6.80 -1.14 -4.45
CA ILE A 80 8.08 -1.32 -3.72
C ILE A 80 7.86 -2.18 -2.47
N VAL A 81 6.86 -1.85 -1.64
CA VAL A 81 6.57 -2.61 -0.41
C VAL A 81 6.19 -4.06 -0.73
N THR A 82 5.44 -4.29 -1.82
CA THR A 82 5.11 -5.63 -2.27
C THR A 82 6.35 -6.43 -2.67
N VAL A 83 7.29 -5.81 -3.41
CA VAL A 83 8.57 -6.45 -3.78
C VAL A 83 9.43 -6.73 -2.52
N VAL A 84 9.52 -5.75 -1.62
CA VAL A 84 10.23 -5.94 -0.34
C VAL A 84 9.57 -7.04 0.49
N GLY A 85 8.23 -7.07 0.52
CA GLY A 85 7.47 -8.09 1.25
C GLY A 85 7.71 -9.51 0.74
N LEU A 86 7.88 -9.69 -0.58
CA LEU A 86 8.22 -10.98 -1.19
C LEU A 86 9.60 -11.51 -0.80
N SER A 87 10.54 -10.62 -0.46
CA SER A 87 11.93 -10.96 -0.15
C SER A 87 12.33 -10.72 1.31
N SER A 88 11.41 -10.27 2.15
CA SER A 88 11.70 -9.91 3.54
C SER A 88 11.39 -11.07 4.49
N ASN A 89 12.25 -11.23 5.48
CA ASN A 89 12.04 -12.15 6.59
C ASN A 89 11.30 -11.49 7.78
N SER A 90 10.84 -10.25 7.68
CA SER A 90 10.23 -9.50 8.80
C SER A 90 8.69 -9.48 8.76
N TRP A 91 8.06 -10.66 8.54
CA TRP A 91 6.61 -10.81 8.59
C TRP A 91 6.09 -11.09 10.00
N TYR A 92 6.83 -11.87 10.76
CA TYR A 92 6.52 -12.19 12.14
C TYR A 92 7.81 -12.35 12.93
N ASN A 93 7.83 -11.95 14.20
CA ASN A 93 9.01 -12.04 15.04
C ASN A 93 8.66 -12.74 16.37
N ILE A 94 9.59 -13.56 16.85
CA ILE A 94 9.55 -14.12 18.20
C ILE A 94 10.90 -13.83 18.85
N ASP A 95 10.86 -13.19 20.01
CA ASP A 95 12.02 -12.94 20.83
C ASP A 95 11.93 -13.79 22.09
N THR A 96 13.03 -14.43 22.44
CA THR A 96 13.14 -15.24 23.65
C THR A 96 14.35 -14.80 24.48
N ALA A 97 14.23 -14.90 25.78
CA ALA A 97 15.35 -14.65 26.67
C ALA A 97 15.27 -15.54 27.92
N TYR A 98 16.39 -16.14 28.30
CA TYR A 98 16.51 -16.83 29.58
C TYR A 98 17.89 -16.58 30.19
N VAL A 99 17.97 -16.73 31.51
CA VAL A 99 19.21 -16.53 32.29
C VAL A 99 19.60 -17.82 32.99
N ASP A 100 20.85 -18.24 32.76
CA ASP A 100 21.45 -19.37 33.47
C ASP A 100 22.75 -18.94 34.17
N GLY A 101 22.67 -18.77 35.47
CA GLY A 101 23.76 -18.28 36.30
C GLY A 101 24.20 -16.85 35.86
N PRO A 102 25.48 -16.62 35.47
CA PRO A 102 25.98 -15.34 35.05
C PRO A 102 25.77 -15.09 33.53
N ALA A 103 25.16 -16.03 32.80
CA ALA A 103 24.97 -15.95 31.36
C ALA A 103 23.49 -15.62 31.02
N GLU A 104 23.31 -14.75 30.02
CA GLU A 104 22.02 -14.43 29.44
C GLU A 104 22.01 -14.96 27.99
N TYR A 105 20.96 -15.71 27.66
CA TYR A 105 20.72 -16.27 26.33
C TYR A 105 19.54 -15.55 25.70
N LYS A 106 19.71 -15.11 24.47
CA LYS A 106 18.65 -14.49 23.66
C LYS A 106 18.51 -15.23 22.36
N GLY A 107 17.27 -15.50 21.95
CA GLY A 107 16.93 -16.01 20.63
C GLY A 107 16.02 -15.01 19.93
N GLU A 108 16.37 -14.64 18.72
CA GLU A 108 15.54 -13.84 17.82
C GLU A 108 15.19 -14.71 16.62
N PHE A 109 13.89 -14.91 16.40
CA PHE A 109 13.34 -15.68 15.30
C PHE A 109 12.56 -14.71 14.39
N VAL A 110 13.04 -14.54 13.18
CA VAL A 110 12.49 -13.61 12.21
C VAL A 110 11.93 -14.40 11.03
N PHE A 111 10.59 -14.42 10.93
CA PHE A 111 9.86 -15.23 9.97
C PHE A 111 9.59 -14.44 8.69
N GLY A 112 10.05 -14.99 7.57
CA GLY A 112 9.70 -14.60 6.21
C GLY A 112 8.46 -15.31 5.70
N LEU A 113 8.29 -15.35 4.39
CA LEU A 113 7.22 -16.09 3.73
C LEU A 113 7.61 -17.52 3.32
N SER A 114 8.90 -17.84 3.27
CA SER A 114 9.42 -19.15 2.90
C SER A 114 10.51 -19.68 3.83
N GLU A 115 10.99 -18.84 4.76
CA GLU A 115 12.11 -19.19 5.63
C GLU A 115 12.03 -18.44 6.94
N VAL A 116 12.69 -18.96 7.96
CA VAL A 116 12.92 -18.30 9.23
C VAL A 116 14.41 -18.12 9.46
N GLU A 117 14.81 -16.94 9.86
CA GLU A 117 16.15 -16.61 10.33
C GLU A 117 16.16 -16.65 11.86
N ILE A 118 17.07 -17.45 12.43
CA ILE A 118 17.20 -17.62 13.88
C ILE A 118 18.57 -17.08 14.28
N THR A 119 18.58 -16.13 15.19
CA THR A 119 19.80 -15.56 15.76
C THR A 119 19.89 -15.86 17.24
N TYR A 120 20.96 -16.53 17.66
CA TYR A 120 21.25 -16.84 19.05
C TYR A 120 22.34 -15.92 19.59
N THR A 121 22.08 -15.24 20.68
CA THR A 121 23.02 -14.37 21.37
C THR A 121 23.28 -14.87 22.78
N LEU A 122 24.54 -15.21 23.07
CA LEU A 122 25.01 -15.53 24.42
C LEU A 122 25.79 -14.33 24.98
N ILE A 123 25.32 -13.80 26.09
CA ILE A 123 25.99 -12.73 26.85
C ILE A 123 26.53 -13.34 28.14
N SER A 124 27.85 -13.37 28.30
CA SER A 124 28.50 -13.91 29.47
C SER A 124 29.63 -13.00 29.99
N PRO A 125 30.15 -13.18 31.19
CA PRO A 125 31.32 -12.45 31.69
C PRO A 125 32.58 -12.59 30.82
N ALA A 126 32.67 -13.65 30.00
CA ALA A 126 33.77 -13.89 29.07
C ALA A 126 33.61 -13.14 27.74
N GLY A 127 32.43 -12.59 27.45
CA GLY A 127 32.11 -11.87 26.22
C GLY A 127 30.74 -12.24 25.65
N THR A 128 30.44 -11.65 24.50
CA THR A 128 29.22 -11.92 23.73
C THR A 128 29.55 -12.78 22.52
N SER A 129 28.79 -13.84 22.32
CA SER A 129 28.81 -14.66 21.10
C SER A 129 27.46 -14.56 20.40
N ILE A 130 27.49 -14.45 19.06
CA ILE A 130 26.31 -14.40 18.21
C ILE A 130 26.48 -15.49 17.16
N ASP A 131 25.45 -16.31 16.99
CA ASP A 131 25.36 -17.35 15.96
C ASP A 131 23.99 -17.23 15.28
N GLY A 132 23.91 -17.57 13.99
CA GLY A 132 22.68 -17.44 13.22
C GLY A 132 22.55 -18.52 12.17
N GLU A 133 21.33 -19.01 12.01
CA GLU A 133 20.97 -20.04 11.04
C GLU A 133 19.68 -19.64 10.32
N THR A 134 19.54 -20.07 9.06
CA THR A 134 18.34 -19.86 8.26
C THR A 134 17.76 -21.20 7.85
N TYR A 135 16.47 -21.39 8.06
CA TYR A 135 15.74 -22.59 7.75
C TYR A 135 14.64 -22.31 6.74
N ASN A 136 14.60 -23.06 5.64
CA ASN A 136 13.52 -23.03 4.68
C ASN A 136 12.38 -23.95 5.17
N TYR A 137 11.13 -23.47 5.13
CA TYR A 137 9.97 -24.22 5.64
C TYR A 137 9.74 -25.55 4.91
N GLU A 138 9.80 -25.54 3.59
CA GLU A 138 9.58 -26.74 2.77
C GLU A 138 10.69 -27.79 2.97
N ASP A 139 11.93 -27.35 3.09
CA ASP A 139 13.06 -28.24 3.33
C ASP A 139 12.98 -28.91 4.69
N GLU A 140 12.65 -28.16 5.76
CA GLU A 140 12.51 -28.72 7.11
C GLU A 140 11.28 -29.61 7.24
N GLU A 141 10.15 -29.26 6.62
CA GLU A 141 8.95 -30.10 6.55
C GLU A 141 9.28 -31.45 5.89
N ASN A 142 9.97 -31.46 4.75
CA ASN A 142 10.38 -32.66 4.03
C ASN A 142 11.36 -33.52 4.85
N LYS A 143 12.30 -32.89 5.55
CA LYS A 143 13.29 -33.56 6.39
C LYS A 143 12.58 -34.29 7.57
N ILE A 144 11.65 -33.62 8.25
CA ILE A 144 10.89 -34.22 9.34
C ILE A 144 10.00 -35.37 8.85
N LEU A 145 9.39 -35.25 7.66
CA LEU A 145 8.63 -36.32 7.04
C LEU A 145 9.50 -37.54 6.76
N GLN A 146 10.71 -37.33 6.24
CA GLN A 146 11.66 -38.41 6.00
C GLN A 146 12.10 -39.08 7.31
N GLU A 147 12.38 -38.34 8.38
CA GLU A 147 12.73 -38.86 9.68
C GLU A 147 11.60 -39.73 10.27
N LEU A 148 10.34 -39.32 10.10
CA LEU A 148 9.18 -40.09 10.55
C LEU A 148 9.01 -41.40 9.76
N GLU A 149 9.23 -41.39 8.45
CA GLU A 149 9.16 -42.58 7.59
C GLU A 149 10.30 -43.57 7.93
N GLU A 150 11.52 -43.10 8.11
CA GLU A 150 12.68 -43.95 8.46
C GLU A 150 12.46 -44.66 9.78
N ILE A 151 11.91 -44.00 10.81
CA ILE A 151 11.67 -44.60 12.10
C ILE A 151 10.56 -45.68 12.05
N ASP A 152 9.55 -45.50 11.24
CA ASP A 152 8.52 -46.51 11.05
C ASP A 152 9.05 -47.78 10.35
N GLU A 153 10.09 -47.62 9.49
CA GLU A 153 10.72 -48.75 8.79
C GLU A 153 11.71 -49.55 9.66
N TYR A 154 12.45 -48.88 10.56
CA TYR A 154 13.58 -49.51 11.26
C TYR A 154 13.23 -50.25 12.56
N GLY A 155 11.99 -50.20 13.06
CA GLY A 155 11.59 -50.98 14.26
C GLY A 155 12.47 -50.73 15.50
N LEU A 156 12.66 -49.46 15.86
CA LEU A 156 13.64 -49.01 16.88
C LEU A 156 13.59 -49.73 18.24
N CYS A 157 12.51 -50.44 18.52
CA CYS A 157 12.32 -51.18 19.76
C CYS A 157 12.43 -52.71 19.60
N ASP A 158 12.91 -53.22 18.45
CA ASP A 158 12.94 -54.66 18.17
C ASP A 158 14.10 -55.38 18.90
N ASP A 159 15.18 -54.67 19.20
CA ASP A 159 16.41 -55.24 19.82
C ASP A 159 16.52 -54.98 21.34
N VAL A 160 15.44 -54.56 22.04
CA VAL A 160 15.44 -54.25 23.47
C VAL A 160 14.89 -55.43 24.27
N THR A 161 15.26 -55.52 25.55
CA THR A 161 14.74 -56.55 26.47
C THR A 161 13.26 -56.32 26.78
N GLU A 162 12.53 -57.41 27.22
CA GLU A 162 11.10 -57.28 27.55
C GLU A 162 10.81 -56.24 28.66
N GLU A 163 11.72 -56.01 29.60
CA GLU A 163 11.58 -55.00 30.65
C GLU A 163 11.74 -53.59 30.12
N GLU A 164 12.57 -53.38 29.09
CA GLU A 164 12.85 -52.08 28.45
C GLU A 164 11.88 -51.75 27.33
N LEU A 165 11.17 -52.76 26.79
CA LEU A 165 10.26 -52.62 25.64
C LEU A 165 9.17 -51.59 25.89
N GLN A 166 8.54 -51.64 27.07
CA GLN A 166 7.46 -50.67 27.42
C GLN A 166 7.99 -49.23 27.48
N GLN A 167 9.19 -49.04 28.03
CA GLN A 167 9.79 -47.71 28.12
C GLN A 167 10.20 -47.20 26.73
N CYS A 168 10.78 -48.07 25.91
CA CYS A 168 11.14 -47.73 24.51
C CYS A 168 9.89 -47.31 23.72
N GLN A 169 8.82 -48.09 23.79
CA GLN A 169 7.55 -47.77 23.12
C GLN A 169 6.95 -46.44 23.58
N ASN A 170 7.00 -46.15 24.89
CA ASN A 170 6.51 -44.89 25.42
C ASN A 170 7.34 -43.71 24.93
N ASN A 171 8.66 -43.80 24.97
CA ASN A 171 9.59 -42.77 24.49
C ASN A 171 9.40 -42.54 23.01
N LEU A 172 9.25 -43.62 22.21
CA LEU A 172 9.01 -43.52 20.79
C LEU A 172 7.66 -42.85 20.46
N ALA A 173 6.62 -43.17 21.20
CA ALA A 173 5.31 -42.58 21.06
C ALA A 173 5.33 -41.07 21.39
N GLU A 174 6.05 -40.70 22.47
CA GLU A 174 6.23 -39.29 22.85
C GLU A 174 7.03 -38.53 21.80
N TRP A 175 8.15 -39.09 21.35
CA TRP A 175 8.96 -38.49 20.26
C TRP A 175 8.14 -38.29 18.98
N LYS A 176 7.40 -39.33 18.54
CA LYS A 176 6.51 -39.21 17.35
C LYS A 176 5.49 -38.11 17.52
N ARG A 177 4.89 -37.98 18.70
CA ARG A 177 3.91 -36.92 18.97
C ARG A 177 4.55 -35.52 18.86
N GLU A 178 5.72 -35.33 19.47
CA GLU A 178 6.43 -34.05 19.44
C GLU A 178 6.90 -33.69 18.01
N THR A 179 7.40 -34.69 17.29
CA THR A 179 7.85 -34.52 15.89
C THR A 179 6.67 -34.19 14.95
N THR A 180 5.49 -34.79 15.19
CA THR A 180 4.26 -34.49 14.44
C THR A 180 3.78 -33.07 14.71
N VAL A 181 3.83 -32.59 15.96
CA VAL A 181 3.49 -31.20 16.29
C VAL A 181 4.45 -30.22 15.60
N ASN A 182 5.74 -30.54 15.62
CA ASN A 182 6.74 -29.73 14.92
C ASN A 182 6.50 -29.70 13.40
N LEU A 183 6.15 -30.84 12.80
CA LEU A 183 5.78 -30.94 11.39
C LEU A 183 4.56 -30.06 11.04
N GLU A 184 3.50 -30.11 11.87
CA GLU A 184 2.32 -29.27 11.68
C GLU A 184 2.67 -27.78 11.75
N GLU A 185 3.52 -27.35 12.69
CA GLU A 185 3.95 -25.95 12.80
C GLU A 185 4.74 -25.50 11.56
N TRP A 186 5.68 -26.29 11.03
CA TRP A 186 6.40 -25.97 9.80
C TRP A 186 5.46 -25.90 8.59
N GLY A 187 4.51 -26.85 8.48
CA GLY A 187 3.49 -26.86 7.43
C GLY A 187 2.58 -25.64 7.48
N ASP A 188 2.18 -25.19 8.66
CA ASP A 188 1.36 -24.00 8.85
C ASP A 188 2.11 -22.72 8.44
N TRP A 189 3.38 -22.59 8.82
CA TRP A 189 4.22 -21.48 8.36
C TRP A 189 4.40 -21.49 6.83
N ASN A 190 4.71 -22.64 6.24
CA ASN A 190 4.86 -22.82 4.82
C ASN A 190 3.57 -22.45 4.07
N SER A 191 2.42 -22.92 4.56
CA SER A 191 1.10 -22.68 3.96
C SER A 191 0.69 -21.21 4.04
N SER A 192 0.88 -20.58 5.21
CA SER A 192 0.55 -19.16 5.42
C SER A 192 1.42 -18.25 4.58
N GLY A 193 2.72 -18.52 4.52
CA GLY A 193 3.69 -17.79 3.72
C GLY A 193 3.43 -17.94 2.22
N SER A 194 3.20 -19.17 1.73
CA SER A 194 2.89 -19.44 0.33
C SER A 194 1.63 -18.74 -0.14
N LEU A 195 0.58 -18.73 0.69
CA LEU A 195 -0.67 -18.05 0.37
C LEU A 195 -0.50 -16.53 0.36
N MET A 196 0.26 -15.97 1.30
CA MET A 196 0.59 -14.54 1.30
C MET A 196 1.44 -14.16 0.08
N ASN A 197 2.42 -14.98 -0.31
CA ASN A 197 3.18 -14.82 -1.55
C ASN A 197 2.27 -14.74 -2.78
N PHE A 198 1.29 -15.62 -2.87
CA PHE A 198 0.31 -15.60 -3.96
C PHE A 198 -0.44 -14.27 -4.03
N PHE A 199 -0.94 -13.75 -2.91
CA PHE A 199 -1.61 -12.45 -2.87
C PHE A 199 -0.68 -11.32 -3.26
N LEU A 200 0.57 -11.30 -2.76
CA LEU A 200 1.55 -10.27 -3.09
C LEU A 200 1.91 -10.26 -4.58
N VAL A 201 2.11 -11.43 -5.20
CA VAL A 201 2.41 -11.52 -6.64
C VAL A 201 1.25 -10.97 -7.47
N ILE A 202 0.01 -11.32 -7.16
CA ILE A 202 -1.16 -10.78 -7.86
C ILE A 202 -1.23 -9.26 -7.68
N CYS A 203 -1.05 -8.77 -6.46
CA CYS A 203 -1.08 -7.34 -6.17
C CYS A 203 0.05 -6.57 -6.86
N LEU A 204 1.23 -7.17 -7.00
CA LEU A 204 2.33 -6.60 -7.76
C LEU A 204 1.97 -6.44 -9.24
N ILE A 205 1.36 -7.47 -9.85
CA ILE A 205 0.89 -7.41 -11.24
C ILE A 205 -0.13 -6.27 -11.41
N PHE A 206 -1.14 -6.18 -10.53
CA PHE A 206 -2.11 -5.09 -10.58
C PHE A 206 -1.46 -3.73 -10.37
N SER A 207 -0.52 -3.60 -9.43
CA SER A 207 0.20 -2.34 -9.19
C SER A 207 0.98 -1.89 -10.43
N ILE A 208 1.60 -2.80 -11.17
CA ILE A 208 2.29 -2.49 -12.43
C ILE A 208 1.28 -2.01 -13.48
N ILE A 209 0.13 -2.67 -13.61
CA ILE A 209 -0.92 -2.28 -14.56
C ILE A 209 -1.45 -0.88 -14.22
N ILE A 210 -1.70 -0.59 -12.93
CA ILE A 210 -2.14 0.71 -12.44
C ILE A 210 -1.09 1.79 -12.74
N LEU A 211 0.19 1.52 -12.48
CA LEU A 211 1.28 2.45 -12.78
C LEU A 211 1.36 2.77 -14.26
N LEU A 212 1.29 1.76 -15.13
CA LEU A 212 1.32 1.96 -16.58
C LEU A 212 0.11 2.77 -17.07
N SER A 213 -1.08 2.49 -16.53
CA SER A 213 -2.30 3.25 -16.83
C SER A 213 -2.17 4.73 -16.45
N LYS A 214 -1.73 5.02 -15.21
CA LYS A 214 -1.53 6.38 -14.72
C LYS A 214 -0.46 7.15 -15.50
N ILE A 215 0.65 6.49 -15.83
CA ILE A 215 1.72 7.09 -16.64
C ILE A 215 1.19 7.40 -18.04
N SER A 216 0.39 6.51 -18.65
CA SER A 216 -0.19 6.75 -19.97
C SER A 216 -1.11 7.95 -20.00
N ILE A 217 -1.98 8.12 -18.99
CA ILE A 217 -2.87 9.28 -18.86
C ILE A 217 -2.06 10.55 -18.65
N LEU A 218 -1.03 10.52 -17.82
CA LEU A 218 -0.19 11.67 -17.51
C LEU A 218 0.67 12.11 -18.71
N LEU A 219 1.06 11.17 -19.57
CA LEU A 219 1.74 11.47 -20.84
C LEU A 219 0.79 12.10 -21.86
N ASP A 220 -0.47 11.67 -21.93
CA ASP A 220 -1.49 12.30 -22.79
C ASP A 220 -1.68 13.77 -22.42
N ASP A 221 -1.81 14.08 -21.14
CA ASP A 221 -1.99 15.45 -20.64
C ASP A 221 -0.78 16.37 -20.89
N ASN A 222 0.44 15.83 -20.96
CA ASN A 222 1.68 16.60 -21.02
C ASN A 222 2.42 16.51 -22.37
N THR A 223 1.98 15.67 -23.27
CA THR A 223 2.61 15.46 -24.58
C THR A 223 1.56 15.56 -25.71
N ASN A 224 2.01 15.71 -26.95
CA ASN A 224 1.12 15.69 -28.10
C ASN A 224 0.66 14.27 -28.50
N MET A 225 0.68 13.32 -27.56
CA MET A 225 0.09 11.98 -27.74
C MET A 225 -1.41 12.09 -27.42
N GLU A 226 -2.24 12.24 -28.43
CA GLU A 226 -3.70 12.26 -28.27
C GLU A 226 -4.24 10.83 -28.12
N LEU A 227 -4.50 10.40 -26.88
CA LEU A 227 -5.25 9.16 -26.65
C LEU A 227 -6.74 9.39 -26.97
N PRO A 228 -7.42 8.43 -27.60
CA PRO A 228 -8.87 8.53 -27.83
C PRO A 228 -9.62 8.66 -26.49
N ALA A 229 -10.59 9.58 -26.40
CA ALA A 229 -11.33 9.85 -25.16
C ALA A 229 -12.00 8.61 -24.54
N ASN A 230 -12.46 7.67 -25.38
CA ASN A 230 -12.99 6.37 -24.92
C ASN A 230 -11.92 5.50 -24.25
N MET A 231 -10.67 5.59 -24.68
CA MET A 231 -9.56 4.84 -24.09
C MET A 231 -9.18 5.40 -22.71
N ILE A 232 -9.15 6.72 -22.58
CA ILE A 232 -8.91 7.38 -21.27
C ILE A 232 -10.00 6.99 -20.26
N ALA A 233 -11.28 6.99 -20.68
CA ALA A 233 -12.38 6.59 -19.81
C ALA A 233 -12.27 5.10 -19.37
N ILE A 234 -11.83 4.21 -20.27
CA ILE A 234 -11.60 2.79 -19.94
C ILE A 234 -10.43 2.65 -18.96
N LEU A 235 -9.32 3.36 -19.19
CA LEU A 235 -8.14 3.33 -18.33
C LEU A 235 -8.47 3.82 -16.90
N ASN A 236 -9.20 4.93 -16.76
CA ASN A 236 -9.62 5.45 -15.47
C ASN A 236 -10.52 4.47 -14.71
N LYS A 237 -11.49 3.86 -15.39
CA LYS A 237 -12.36 2.85 -14.78
C LYS A 237 -11.61 1.59 -14.38
N ALA A 238 -10.71 1.12 -15.23
CA ALA A 238 -9.87 -0.04 -14.94
C ALA A 238 -8.93 0.23 -13.75
N ASP A 239 -8.36 1.43 -13.67
CA ASP A 239 -7.52 1.89 -12.57
C ASP A 239 -8.26 1.87 -11.23
N ASN A 240 -9.47 2.46 -11.17
CA ASN A 240 -10.30 2.47 -9.96
C ASN A 240 -10.65 1.06 -9.48
N ILE A 241 -11.05 0.18 -10.40
CA ILE A 241 -11.37 -1.23 -10.08
C ILE A 241 -10.11 -1.98 -9.63
N ALA A 242 -9.00 -1.84 -10.33
CA ALA A 242 -7.76 -2.53 -10.00
C ALA A 242 -7.22 -2.07 -8.62
N THR A 243 -7.28 -0.77 -8.33
CA THR A 243 -6.91 -0.21 -7.02
C THR A 243 -7.78 -0.79 -5.89
N PHE A 244 -9.09 -0.86 -6.09
CA PHE A 244 -10.02 -1.44 -5.12
C PHE A 244 -9.73 -2.92 -4.88
N VAL A 245 -9.58 -3.71 -5.95
CA VAL A 245 -9.28 -5.14 -5.87
C VAL A 245 -7.94 -5.38 -5.17
N THR A 246 -6.90 -4.62 -5.51
CA THR A 246 -5.57 -4.72 -4.86
C THR A 246 -5.67 -4.47 -3.36
N GLY A 247 -6.36 -3.40 -2.94
CA GLY A 247 -6.56 -3.08 -1.52
C GLY A 247 -7.25 -4.20 -0.76
N ILE A 248 -8.33 -4.77 -1.32
CA ILE A 248 -9.05 -5.89 -0.70
C ILE A 248 -8.19 -7.15 -0.64
N LEU A 249 -7.50 -7.51 -1.72
CA LEU A 249 -6.68 -8.73 -1.77
C LEU A 249 -5.56 -8.68 -0.72
N LEU A 250 -4.89 -7.54 -0.55
CA LEU A 250 -3.86 -7.38 0.48
C LEU A 250 -4.44 -7.43 1.89
N LEU A 251 -5.61 -6.83 2.13
CA LEU A 251 -6.29 -6.93 3.43
C LEU A 251 -6.62 -8.38 3.76
N ILE A 252 -7.20 -9.11 2.80
CA ILE A 252 -7.51 -10.54 2.94
C ILE A 252 -6.22 -11.33 3.19
N GLY A 253 -5.15 -11.07 2.43
CA GLY A 253 -3.86 -11.71 2.62
C GLY A 253 -3.29 -11.50 4.02
N CYS A 254 -3.29 -10.27 4.53
CA CYS A 254 -2.84 -9.97 5.89
C CYS A 254 -3.68 -10.68 6.96
N VAL A 255 -5.01 -10.73 6.80
CA VAL A 255 -5.90 -11.43 7.74
C VAL A 255 -5.64 -12.94 7.71
N ILE A 256 -5.55 -13.53 6.53
CA ILE A 256 -5.29 -14.97 6.36
C ILE A 256 -3.92 -15.32 6.96
N PHE A 257 -2.87 -14.56 6.65
CA PHE A 257 -1.55 -14.77 7.23
C PHE A 257 -1.59 -14.73 8.76
N THR A 258 -2.30 -13.74 9.35
CA THR A 258 -2.46 -13.64 10.81
C THR A 258 -3.19 -14.83 11.43
N VAL A 259 -4.20 -15.36 10.73
CA VAL A 259 -5.03 -16.48 11.24
C VAL A 259 -4.33 -17.82 11.08
N MET A 260 -3.57 -17.99 10.00
CA MET A 260 -2.90 -19.24 9.65
C MET A 260 -1.51 -19.36 10.31
N SER A 261 -0.82 -18.24 10.57
CA SER A 261 0.47 -18.34 11.30
C SER A 261 0.24 -18.84 12.72
N PRO A 262 1.02 -19.84 13.18
CA PRO A 262 0.76 -20.52 14.45
C PRO A 262 0.86 -19.62 15.70
N GLY A 263 1.43 -18.42 15.57
CA GLY A 263 1.58 -17.45 16.67
C GLY A 263 2.63 -17.81 17.70
N GLU A 264 2.95 -19.07 17.83
CA GLU A 264 4.03 -19.64 18.65
C GLU A 264 4.84 -20.59 17.76
N PHE A 265 6.08 -20.80 18.12
CA PHE A 265 6.99 -21.69 17.40
C PHE A 265 7.67 -22.64 18.39
N TYR A 266 7.58 -23.95 18.12
CA TYR A 266 8.05 -24.97 19.03
C TYR A 266 9.53 -24.77 19.39
N MET A 267 10.39 -24.51 18.41
CA MET A 267 11.81 -24.27 18.67
C MET A 267 12.05 -23.04 19.55
N ALA A 268 11.28 -21.97 19.39
CA ALA A 268 11.38 -20.78 20.24
C ALA A 268 10.96 -21.08 21.68
N ARG A 269 9.93 -21.90 21.87
CA ARG A 269 9.50 -22.38 23.21
C ARG A 269 10.54 -23.27 23.86
N VAL A 270 11.10 -24.20 23.11
CA VAL A 270 12.18 -25.09 23.61
C VAL A 270 13.41 -24.26 24.00
N PHE A 271 13.77 -23.26 23.19
CA PHE A 271 14.90 -22.38 23.49
C PHE A 271 14.64 -21.48 24.70
N ALA A 272 13.44 -20.92 24.83
CA ALA A 272 13.08 -20.08 25.97
C ALA A 272 13.03 -20.85 27.30
N GLY A 273 12.63 -22.13 27.26
CA GLY A 273 12.41 -22.94 28.48
C GLY A 273 11.41 -22.25 29.41
N ASP A 274 11.85 -21.92 30.64
CA ASP A 274 11.07 -21.15 31.63
C ASP A 274 11.31 -19.61 31.52
N GLY A 275 12.02 -19.15 30.48
CA GLY A 275 12.34 -17.75 30.25
C GLY A 275 11.21 -16.96 29.60
N ASP A 276 11.52 -15.71 29.26
CA ASP A 276 10.58 -14.80 28.62
C ASP A 276 10.47 -15.12 27.12
N LEU A 277 9.23 -15.12 26.61
CA LEU A 277 8.92 -15.23 25.19
C LEU A 277 7.98 -14.10 24.81
N SER A 278 8.33 -13.34 23.78
CA SER A 278 7.47 -12.32 23.17
C SER A 278 7.35 -12.56 21.67
N SER A 279 6.16 -12.37 21.14
CA SER A 279 5.91 -12.57 19.70
C SER A 279 5.00 -11.49 19.15
N GLY A 280 5.11 -11.23 17.84
CA GLY A 280 4.25 -10.24 17.20
C GLY A 280 4.47 -10.11 15.70
N MET A 281 3.51 -9.47 15.06
CA MET A 281 3.58 -9.17 13.63
C MET A 281 4.75 -8.23 13.34
N GLY A 282 5.55 -8.60 12.35
CA GLY A 282 6.73 -7.86 11.93
C GLY A 282 6.41 -6.55 11.20
N MET A 283 7.43 -5.76 10.97
CA MET A 283 7.30 -4.43 10.37
C MET A 283 6.67 -4.46 8.96
N ILE A 284 7.00 -5.48 8.16
CA ILE A 284 6.46 -5.63 6.79
C ILE A 284 4.97 -5.89 6.83
N TRP A 285 4.50 -6.73 7.76
CA TRP A 285 3.07 -6.99 7.92
C TRP A 285 2.29 -5.69 8.25
N TRP A 286 2.77 -4.91 9.23
CA TRP A 286 2.14 -3.63 9.60
C TRP A 286 2.14 -2.63 8.45
N THR A 287 3.24 -2.53 7.72
CA THR A 287 3.36 -1.64 6.57
C THR A 287 2.39 -2.04 5.46
N THR A 288 2.31 -3.34 5.15
CA THR A 288 1.39 -3.88 4.14
C THR A 288 -0.07 -3.65 4.53
N LEU A 289 -0.42 -3.88 5.79
CA LEU A 289 -1.77 -3.64 6.31
C LEU A 289 -2.17 -2.17 6.20
N LEU A 290 -1.34 -1.25 6.67
CA LEU A 290 -1.62 0.19 6.62
C LEU A 290 -1.77 0.71 5.20
N LEU A 291 -0.90 0.27 4.29
CA LEU A 291 -0.98 0.63 2.87
C LEU A 291 -2.23 0.04 2.21
N SER A 292 -2.61 -1.20 2.54
CA SER A 292 -3.83 -1.81 2.00
C SER A 292 -5.10 -1.07 2.42
N ILE A 293 -5.18 -0.61 3.68
CA ILE A 293 -6.28 0.23 4.17
C ILE A 293 -6.30 1.58 3.43
N GLY A 294 -5.13 2.20 3.23
CA GLY A 294 -5.01 3.44 2.46
C GLY A 294 -5.48 3.27 1.02
N TYR A 295 -5.07 2.19 0.37
CA TYR A 295 -5.46 1.86 -1.02
C TYR A 295 -6.95 1.62 -1.16
N PHE A 296 -7.52 0.84 -0.26
CA PHE A 296 -8.96 0.60 -0.19
C PHE A 296 -9.75 1.89 0.03
N SER A 297 -9.32 2.74 0.96
CA SER A 297 -9.99 4.02 1.26
C SER A 297 -9.93 5.00 0.08
N ALA A 298 -8.79 5.07 -0.62
CA ALA A 298 -8.63 5.91 -1.80
C ALA A 298 -9.52 5.45 -2.97
N SER A 299 -9.66 4.13 -3.15
CA SER A 299 -10.48 3.56 -4.22
C SER A 299 -11.98 3.79 -4.03
N ILE A 300 -12.48 3.78 -2.79
CA ILE A 300 -13.89 4.09 -2.49
C ILE A 300 -14.22 5.51 -2.94
N ARG A 301 -13.33 6.47 -2.71
CA ARG A 301 -13.53 7.85 -3.15
C ARG A 301 -13.65 7.94 -4.68
N GLY A 302 -12.79 7.25 -5.42
CA GLY A 302 -12.84 7.18 -6.88
C GLY A 302 -14.15 6.57 -7.39
N LEU A 303 -14.57 5.43 -6.80
CA LEU A 303 -15.82 4.77 -7.17
C LEU A 303 -17.06 5.64 -6.88
N VAL A 304 -17.09 6.34 -5.75
CA VAL A 304 -18.23 7.22 -5.40
C VAL A 304 -18.32 8.43 -6.32
N SER A 305 -17.19 8.97 -6.79
CA SER A 305 -17.18 10.08 -7.75
C SER A 305 -17.73 9.68 -9.12
N ASP A 306 -17.57 8.41 -9.52
CA ASP A 306 -18.07 7.90 -10.80
C ASP A 306 -19.60 7.65 -10.80
N PHE A 307 -20.25 7.63 -9.60
CA PHE A 307 -21.70 7.43 -9.44
C PHE A 307 -22.51 8.73 -9.26
N ASN A 308 -21.85 9.87 -9.06
CA ASN A 308 -22.47 11.20 -8.93
C ASN A 308 -22.26 12.07 -10.16
#